data_872216e48bd61027bdca93210c9ead13
#
_entry.id   872216e48bd61027bdca93210c9ead13
#
_cell.length_a   1.000
_cell.length_b   1.000
_cell.length_c   1.000
_cell.angle_alpha   90.00
_cell.angle_beta   90.00
_cell.angle_gamma   90.00
#
_symmetry.space_group_name_H-M   'P 1'
#
loop_
_entity.id
_entity.type
_entity.pdbx_description
1 polymer ?
#
loop_
_entity_poly.entity_id
_entity_poly.type
_entity_poly.pdbx_seq_one_letter_code
_entity_poly.pdbx_strand_id
1 'polypeptide(L)'
;MDGEFSQTRQDDGITLGTESRVASDYRMPSEKLWERKEQLLGEDVVEILDFWHFLERLREVSKLLCDTDAAAEAFVKERLTRVLNGDLGRVIGGLRQILKKRRLRKRRLSKKSQATIQSAITYFENNRSRMRYGEYLQEGYSIASRPACGRCPIEGSCRLVVEDRLDRTGMRWSLDGALAMLANRTTSLSDDWNDDQTFRITREQNRLYSTTT
;
A
#
# COMPACT_ATOMS: atom_id res chain seq x y z
N MET A 1 -15.47 -53.27 -27.47
CA MET A 1 -16.35 -52.46 -26.59
C MET A 1 -15.46 -51.55 -25.81
N ASP A 2 -15.22 -50.44 -26.42
CA ASP A 2 -14.24 -49.43 -25.97
C ASP A 2 -14.94 -48.41 -25.13
N GLY A 3 -14.59 -48.34 -23.85
CA GLY A 3 -15.10 -47.36 -22.92
C GLY A 3 -14.09 -46.22 -22.72
N GLU A 4 -14.21 -45.16 -23.50
CA GLU A 4 -13.49 -43.89 -23.30
C GLU A 4 -13.95 -43.24 -21.99
N PHE A 5 -13.01 -43.13 -21.04
CA PHE A 5 -13.16 -42.29 -19.87
C PHE A 5 -12.52 -40.92 -20.18
N SER A 6 -13.36 -40.01 -20.68
CA SER A 6 -13.02 -38.60 -20.84
C SER A 6 -13.12 -37.91 -19.48
N GLN A 7 -11.97 -37.75 -18.83
CA GLN A 7 -11.83 -36.85 -17.67
C GLN A 7 -11.52 -35.44 -18.17
N THR A 8 -12.53 -34.61 -18.27
CA THR A 8 -12.38 -33.16 -18.40
C THR A 8 -11.85 -32.59 -17.08
N ARG A 9 -10.52 -32.35 -17.02
CA ARG A 9 -9.94 -31.48 -16.04
C ARG A 9 -10.31 -30.04 -16.39
N GLN A 10 -11.12 -29.44 -15.59
CA GLN A 10 -11.37 -28.01 -15.58
C GLN A 10 -10.14 -27.36 -14.91
N ASP A 11 -9.21 -26.85 -15.73
CA ASP A 11 -8.08 -26.04 -15.30
C ASP A 11 -8.58 -24.61 -15.01
N ASP A 12 -8.93 -24.35 -13.77
CA ASP A 12 -9.09 -22.97 -13.28
C ASP A 12 -7.71 -22.32 -13.08
N GLY A 13 -6.98 -22.20 -14.18
CA GLY A 13 -5.70 -21.48 -14.21
C GLY A 13 -5.94 -19.98 -14.13
N ILE A 14 -5.68 -19.40 -12.95
CA ILE A 14 -5.55 -17.95 -12.82
C ILE A 14 -4.31 -17.54 -13.60
N THR A 15 -4.52 -17.08 -14.82
CA THR A 15 -3.48 -16.47 -15.65
C THR A 15 -3.25 -15.07 -15.09
N LEU A 16 -2.19 -14.90 -14.30
CA LEU A 16 -1.67 -13.58 -13.96
C LEU A 16 -1.10 -13.01 -15.26
N GLY A 17 -1.89 -12.16 -15.91
CA GLY A 17 -1.51 -11.55 -17.18
C GLY A 17 -0.25 -10.72 -17.03
N THR A 18 0.77 -11.11 -17.78
CA THR A 18 1.97 -10.32 -18.01
C THR A 18 1.65 -9.14 -18.93
N GLU A 19 0.95 -8.14 -18.43
CA GLU A 19 1.03 -6.81 -19.01
C GLU A 19 1.90 -5.96 -18.09
N SER A 20 3.07 -5.59 -18.62
CA SER A 20 3.99 -4.62 -18.07
C SER A 20 3.35 -3.23 -18.01
N ARG A 21 2.43 -3.06 -17.07
CA ARG A 21 1.89 -1.78 -16.60
C ARG A 21 2.27 -1.53 -15.15
N VAL A 22 3.51 -1.84 -14.81
CA VAL A 22 4.11 -1.39 -13.56
C VAL A 22 4.73 -0.02 -13.82
N ALA A 23 3.90 0.95 -14.03
CA ALA A 23 4.30 2.35 -13.86
C ALA A 23 3.03 3.14 -13.62
N SER A 24 2.94 3.77 -12.47
CA SER A 24 2.05 4.89 -12.13
C SER A 24 0.68 4.62 -11.54
N ASP A 25 0.24 3.43 -11.26
CA ASP A 25 -1.02 3.20 -10.57
C ASP A 25 -0.83 2.54 -9.20
N TYR A 26 0.01 3.13 -8.32
CA TYR A 26 -0.19 2.99 -6.88
C TYR A 26 -1.48 3.73 -6.53
N ARG A 27 -2.56 3.25 -7.10
CA ARG A 27 -3.89 3.50 -6.59
C ARG A 27 -3.92 2.86 -5.21
N MET A 28 -3.92 3.73 -4.21
CA MET A 28 -4.58 3.59 -2.94
C MET A 28 -4.89 2.17 -2.54
N PRO A 29 -4.63 1.80 -1.31
CA PRO A 29 -5.33 0.66 -0.74
C PRO A 29 -6.79 0.81 -1.15
N SER A 30 -7.26 -0.10 -1.99
CA SER A 30 -8.64 -0.09 -2.41
C SER A 30 -9.52 -0.12 -1.16
N GLU A 31 -10.68 0.50 -1.17
CA GLU A 31 -11.66 0.39 -0.07
C GLU A 31 -11.76 -1.04 0.45
N LYS A 32 -11.64 -2.02 -0.45
CA LYS A 32 -11.57 -3.45 -0.17
C LYS A 32 -10.44 -3.89 0.78
N LEU A 33 -9.31 -3.19 0.84
CA LEU A 33 -8.24 -3.52 1.78
C LEU A 33 -8.65 -3.10 3.20
N TRP A 34 -9.25 -1.93 3.33
CA TRP A 34 -9.74 -1.44 4.60
C TRP A 34 -10.95 -2.25 5.12
N GLU A 35 -11.84 -2.70 4.23
CA GLU A 35 -12.94 -3.61 4.54
C GLU A 35 -12.46 -4.97 5.06
N ARG A 36 -11.34 -5.47 4.54
CA ARG A 36 -10.75 -6.75 4.97
C ARG A 36 -9.85 -6.66 6.21
N LYS A 37 -9.54 -5.47 6.66
CA LYS A 37 -8.65 -5.25 7.81
C LYS A 37 -9.10 -6.04 9.04
N GLU A 38 -10.35 -5.93 9.41
CA GLU A 38 -10.91 -6.60 10.59
C GLU A 38 -10.81 -8.13 10.48
N GLN A 39 -11.00 -8.66 9.29
CA GLN A 39 -10.89 -10.10 9.02
C GLN A 39 -9.45 -10.62 9.09
N LEU A 40 -8.47 -9.79 8.70
CA LEU A 40 -7.06 -10.20 8.58
C LEU A 40 -6.23 -9.85 9.80
N LEU A 41 -6.51 -8.72 10.47
CA LEU A 41 -5.65 -8.14 11.48
C LEU A 41 -6.34 -7.95 12.86
N GLY A 42 -7.67 -8.15 12.94
CA GLY A 42 -8.44 -7.90 14.16
C GLY A 42 -8.83 -6.44 14.38
N GLU A 43 -9.49 -6.16 15.51
CA GLU A 43 -10.06 -4.83 15.80
C GLU A 43 -9.04 -3.83 16.37
N ASP A 44 -7.99 -4.31 17.03
CA ASP A 44 -7.02 -3.47 17.77
C ASP A 44 -5.91 -2.85 16.89
N VAL A 45 -6.20 -2.64 15.61
CA VAL A 45 -5.21 -2.12 14.65
C VAL A 45 -5.39 -0.63 14.42
N VAL A 46 -4.31 0.14 14.62
CA VAL A 46 -4.28 1.57 14.33
C VAL A 46 -4.06 1.78 12.83
N GLU A 47 -5.03 2.42 12.17
CA GLU A 47 -4.95 2.75 10.76
C GLU A 47 -4.20 4.07 10.54
N ILE A 48 -3.06 4.00 9.87
CA ILE A 48 -2.25 5.18 9.53
C ILE A 48 -2.09 5.23 8.01
N LEU A 49 -2.52 6.34 7.40
CA LEU A 49 -2.19 6.61 6.02
C LEU A 49 -0.73 7.00 5.92
N ASP A 50 0.04 6.33 5.07
CA ASP A 50 1.45 6.66 4.87
C ASP A 50 1.63 8.14 4.50
N PHE A 51 2.47 8.82 5.26
CA PHE A 51 2.76 10.24 5.12
C PHE A 51 3.32 10.60 3.72
N TRP A 52 4.03 9.67 3.07
CA TRP A 52 4.53 9.88 1.71
C TRP A 52 3.42 10.01 0.68
N HIS A 53 2.35 9.25 0.80
CA HIS A 53 1.19 9.37 -0.10
C HIS A 53 0.48 10.72 0.06
N PHE A 54 0.38 11.22 1.29
CA PHE A 54 -0.10 12.58 1.53
C PHE A 54 0.81 13.62 0.87
N LEU A 55 2.13 13.48 1.07
CA LEU A 55 3.14 14.40 0.55
C LEU A 55 3.16 14.42 -0.99
N GLU A 56 3.08 13.28 -1.64
CA GLU A 56 3.01 13.16 -3.10
C GLU A 56 1.80 13.91 -3.67
N ARG A 57 0.62 13.68 -3.11
CA ARG A 57 -0.60 14.38 -3.52
C ARG A 57 -0.50 15.89 -3.29
N LEU A 58 0.09 16.30 -2.17
CA LEU A 58 0.28 17.71 -1.90
C LEU A 58 1.28 18.38 -2.86
N ARG A 59 2.35 17.67 -3.26
CA ARG A 59 3.31 18.12 -4.27
C ARG A 59 2.67 18.24 -5.66
N GLU A 60 1.83 17.30 -6.06
CA GLU A 60 1.06 17.43 -7.32
C GLU A 60 0.22 18.71 -7.32
N VAL A 61 -0.50 18.96 -6.24
CA VAL A 61 -1.32 20.17 -6.08
C VAL A 61 -0.46 21.42 -6.10
N SER A 62 0.70 21.44 -5.43
CA SER A 62 1.58 22.62 -5.39
C SER A 62 2.11 23.00 -6.78
N LYS A 63 2.51 22.03 -7.60
CA LYS A 63 2.95 22.25 -8.99
C LYS A 63 1.85 22.86 -9.87
N LEU A 64 0.59 22.60 -9.59
CA LEU A 64 -0.54 23.18 -10.32
C LEU A 64 -0.89 24.59 -9.83
N LEU A 65 -0.52 24.93 -8.61
CA LEU A 65 -0.88 26.19 -7.97
C LEU A 65 0.23 27.24 -7.97
N CYS A 66 1.47 26.83 -8.01
CA CYS A 66 2.65 27.68 -7.91
C CYS A 66 3.34 27.81 -9.26
N ASP A 67 3.88 29.00 -9.54
CA ASP A 67 4.55 29.28 -10.81
C ASP A 67 6.07 28.98 -10.73
N THR A 68 6.65 28.78 -9.53
CA THR A 68 8.06 28.49 -9.30
C THR A 68 8.24 27.32 -8.33
N ASP A 69 9.33 26.58 -8.47
CA ASP A 69 9.63 25.45 -7.58
C ASP A 69 9.83 25.90 -6.12
N ALA A 70 10.48 27.05 -5.90
CA ALA A 70 10.65 27.61 -4.55
C ALA A 70 9.30 27.95 -3.89
N ALA A 71 8.34 28.49 -4.64
CA ALA A 71 6.99 28.76 -4.15
C ALA A 71 6.23 27.45 -3.87
N ALA A 72 6.43 26.42 -4.69
CA ALA A 72 5.83 25.11 -4.49
C ALA A 72 6.37 24.43 -3.23
N GLU A 73 7.67 24.49 -2.99
CA GLU A 73 8.29 23.96 -1.77
C GLU A 73 7.80 24.69 -0.51
N ALA A 74 7.76 26.03 -0.53
CA ALA A 74 7.24 26.82 0.58
C ALA A 74 5.75 26.48 0.85
N PHE A 75 4.96 26.32 -0.19
CA PHE A 75 3.55 25.90 -0.11
C PHE A 75 3.41 24.53 0.56
N VAL A 76 4.24 23.58 0.17
CA VAL A 76 4.24 22.21 0.74
C VAL A 76 4.69 22.26 2.20
N LYS A 77 5.81 22.91 2.50
CA LYS A 77 6.38 22.99 3.85
C LYS A 77 5.40 23.59 4.85
N GLU A 78 4.74 24.68 4.51
CA GLU A 78 3.72 25.31 5.37
C GLU A 78 2.58 24.34 5.72
N ARG A 79 2.09 23.61 4.72
CA ARG A 79 0.97 22.69 4.91
C ARG A 79 1.36 21.41 5.65
N LEU A 80 2.57 20.92 5.42
CA LEU A 80 3.13 19.82 6.20
C LEU A 80 3.18 20.17 7.68
N THR A 81 3.74 21.34 8.01
CA THR A 81 3.79 21.78 9.41
C THR A 81 2.40 21.84 10.05
N ARG A 82 1.40 22.32 9.31
CA ARG A 82 0.01 22.36 9.81
C ARG A 82 -0.56 20.96 10.05
N VAL A 83 -0.33 20.04 9.13
CA VAL A 83 -0.83 18.65 9.25
C VAL A 83 -0.17 17.92 10.42
N LEU A 84 1.14 18.09 10.60
CA LEU A 84 1.86 17.53 11.74
C LEU A 84 1.41 18.10 13.09
N ASN A 85 0.89 19.34 13.08
CA ASN A 85 0.27 19.98 14.24
C ASN A 85 -1.23 19.66 14.42
N GLY A 86 -1.78 18.70 13.65
CA GLY A 86 -3.19 18.30 13.76
C GLY A 86 -4.18 19.15 12.96
N ASP A 87 -3.71 20.18 12.24
CA ASP A 87 -4.56 21.16 11.53
C ASP A 87 -4.92 20.72 10.08
N LEU A 88 -5.11 19.43 9.82
CA LEU A 88 -5.50 18.92 8.49
C LEU A 88 -6.76 19.62 7.95
N GLY A 89 -7.74 19.90 8.80
CA GLY A 89 -8.96 20.59 8.40
C GLY A 89 -8.71 21.97 7.80
N ARG A 90 -7.73 22.73 8.33
CA ARG A 90 -7.33 24.04 7.77
C ARG A 90 -6.63 23.88 6.41
N VAL A 91 -5.86 22.82 6.22
CA VAL A 91 -5.22 22.54 4.91
C VAL A 91 -6.28 22.24 3.86
N ILE A 92 -7.23 21.35 4.15
CA ILE A 92 -8.35 21.02 3.25
C ILE A 92 -9.19 22.27 2.93
N GLY A 93 -9.56 23.03 3.95
CA GLY A 93 -10.32 24.28 3.79
C GLY A 93 -9.58 25.32 2.92
N GLY A 94 -8.27 25.47 3.12
CA GLY A 94 -7.42 26.34 2.33
C GLY A 94 -7.37 25.94 0.85
N LEU A 95 -7.25 24.64 0.55
CA LEU A 95 -7.27 24.14 -0.84
C LEU A 95 -8.63 24.40 -1.51
N ARG A 96 -9.74 24.19 -0.81
CA ARG A 96 -11.09 24.53 -1.30
C ARG A 96 -11.24 26.02 -1.61
N GLN A 97 -10.74 26.89 -0.73
CA GLN A 97 -10.78 28.34 -0.95
C GLN A 97 -9.93 28.75 -2.16
N ILE A 98 -8.74 28.18 -2.33
CA ILE A 98 -7.89 28.45 -3.49
C ILE A 98 -8.62 28.04 -4.78
N LEU A 99 -9.20 26.84 -4.80
CA LEU A 99 -9.95 26.34 -5.95
C LEU A 99 -11.14 27.25 -6.29
N LYS A 100 -11.91 27.69 -5.29
CA LYS A 100 -13.03 28.61 -5.45
C LYS A 100 -12.56 29.97 -5.97
N LYS A 101 -11.52 30.56 -5.37
CA LYS A 101 -10.97 31.87 -5.78
C LYS A 101 -10.42 31.83 -7.22
N ARG A 102 -9.76 30.76 -7.63
CA ARG A 102 -9.21 30.63 -8.99
C ARG A 102 -10.27 30.34 -10.04
N ARG A 103 -11.42 29.76 -9.69
CA ARG A 103 -12.60 29.68 -10.58
C ARG A 103 -13.17 31.07 -10.94
N LEU A 104 -13.08 32.01 -10.02
CA LEU A 104 -13.64 33.35 -10.15
C LEU A 104 -12.67 34.35 -10.82
N ARG A 105 -11.38 34.05 -10.87
CA ARG A 105 -10.37 34.97 -11.46
C ARG A 105 -10.14 34.69 -12.95
N LYS A 106 -9.68 35.72 -13.68
CA LYS A 106 -9.33 35.65 -15.13
C LYS A 106 -8.30 34.56 -15.45
N ARG A 107 -7.39 34.25 -14.53
CA ARG A 107 -6.40 33.15 -14.66
C ARG A 107 -7.01 31.84 -14.16
N ARG A 108 -7.86 31.23 -14.97
CA ARG A 108 -8.54 29.98 -14.67
C ARG A 108 -7.56 28.78 -14.76
N LEU A 109 -7.62 27.90 -13.79
CA LEU A 109 -6.99 26.59 -13.92
C LEU A 109 -7.67 25.79 -15.02
N SER A 110 -6.89 24.92 -15.72
CA SER A 110 -7.48 23.98 -16.68
C SER A 110 -8.51 23.08 -15.99
N LYS A 111 -9.45 22.53 -16.72
CA LYS A 111 -10.43 21.57 -16.19
C LYS A 111 -9.72 20.37 -15.54
N LYS A 112 -8.63 19.89 -16.17
CA LYS A 112 -7.80 18.80 -15.66
C LYS A 112 -7.15 19.18 -14.32
N SER A 113 -6.54 20.34 -14.20
CA SER A 113 -5.93 20.82 -12.94
C SER A 113 -6.96 20.99 -11.83
N GLN A 114 -8.16 21.49 -12.15
CA GLN A 114 -9.25 21.58 -11.17
C GLN A 114 -9.69 20.20 -10.68
N ALA A 115 -9.81 19.22 -11.57
CA ALA A 115 -10.17 17.84 -11.23
C ALA A 115 -9.10 17.20 -10.34
N THR A 116 -7.81 17.38 -10.64
CA THR A 116 -6.70 16.86 -9.82
C THR A 116 -6.74 17.45 -8.41
N ILE A 117 -6.92 18.77 -8.26
CA ILE A 117 -7.01 19.41 -6.94
C ILE A 117 -8.25 18.92 -6.18
N GLN A 118 -9.39 18.80 -6.87
CA GLN A 118 -10.61 18.28 -6.24
C GLN A 118 -10.46 16.83 -5.81
N SER A 119 -9.81 15.99 -6.60
CA SER A 119 -9.49 14.60 -6.25
C SER A 119 -8.59 14.53 -5.00
N ALA A 120 -7.57 15.39 -4.91
CA ALA A 120 -6.71 15.46 -3.73
C ALA A 120 -7.49 15.89 -2.47
N ILE A 121 -8.40 16.87 -2.59
CA ILE A 121 -9.27 17.30 -1.48
C ILE A 121 -10.14 16.13 -1.01
N THR A 122 -10.84 15.47 -1.92
CA THR A 122 -11.69 14.31 -1.61
C THR A 122 -10.89 13.20 -0.96
N TYR A 123 -9.69 12.94 -1.46
CA TYR A 123 -8.77 11.98 -0.88
C TYR A 123 -8.42 12.29 0.57
N PHE A 124 -8.04 13.53 0.87
CA PHE A 124 -7.71 13.93 2.24
C PHE A 124 -8.92 13.88 3.17
N GLU A 125 -10.12 14.12 2.66
CA GLU A 125 -11.36 14.01 3.44
C GLU A 125 -11.71 12.57 3.78
N ASN A 126 -11.67 11.69 2.79
CA ASN A 126 -11.98 10.27 2.98
C ASN A 126 -10.98 9.58 3.93
N ASN A 127 -9.75 10.05 3.99
CA ASN A 127 -8.71 9.50 4.85
C ASN A 127 -8.43 10.30 6.12
N ARG A 128 -9.29 11.25 6.46
CA ARG A 128 -9.05 12.18 7.58
C ARG A 128 -8.81 11.47 8.91
N SER A 129 -9.52 10.40 9.21
CA SER A 129 -9.36 9.59 10.41
C SER A 129 -7.99 8.92 10.52
N ARG A 130 -7.36 8.62 9.37
CA ARG A 130 -6.07 7.95 9.23
C ARG A 130 -4.88 8.91 9.13
N MET A 131 -5.12 10.22 9.23
CA MET A 131 -4.12 11.29 9.04
C MET A 131 -3.93 12.14 10.28
N ARG A 132 -4.10 11.55 11.47
CA ARG A 132 -3.86 12.21 12.77
C ARG A 132 -2.37 12.16 13.14
N TYR A 133 -1.49 12.57 12.21
CA TYR A 133 -0.04 12.39 12.34
C TYR A 133 0.56 13.00 13.61
N GLY A 134 0.04 14.14 14.09
CA GLY A 134 0.52 14.75 15.32
C GLY A 134 0.29 13.85 16.53
N GLU A 135 -0.87 13.21 16.62
CA GLU A 135 -1.23 12.27 17.69
C GLU A 135 -0.38 11.00 17.57
N TYR A 136 -0.28 10.41 16.37
CA TYR A 136 0.51 9.21 16.13
C TYR A 136 1.99 9.37 16.50
N LEU A 137 2.58 10.54 16.22
CA LEU A 137 3.96 10.82 16.60
C LEU A 137 4.13 10.94 18.12
N GLN A 138 3.14 11.50 18.84
CA GLN A 138 3.16 11.57 20.30
C GLN A 138 3.03 10.19 20.94
N GLU A 139 2.27 9.31 20.32
CA GLU A 139 2.09 7.91 20.75
C GLU A 139 3.25 6.98 20.29
N GLY A 140 4.24 7.52 19.55
CA GLY A 140 5.42 6.76 19.10
C GLY A 140 5.21 5.94 17.84
N TYR A 141 4.09 6.09 17.14
CA TYR A 141 3.85 5.38 15.89
C TYR A 141 4.68 5.94 14.74
N SER A 142 5.13 5.05 13.86
CA SER A 142 5.75 5.45 12.59
C SER A 142 4.67 5.90 11.61
N ILE A 143 4.76 7.15 11.14
CA ILE A 143 3.81 7.73 10.17
C ILE A 143 4.26 7.58 8.71
N ALA A 144 5.49 7.12 8.49
CA ALA A 144 6.07 7.00 7.18
C ALA A 144 6.70 5.62 7.00
N SER A 145 6.35 4.95 5.91
CA SER A 145 6.92 3.65 5.55
C SER A 145 8.31 3.75 4.92
N ARG A 146 8.74 4.94 4.52
CA ARG A 146 10.08 5.19 3.97
C ARG A 146 11.05 5.64 5.04
N PRO A 147 12.10 4.89 5.34
CA PRO A 147 13.23 5.43 6.08
C PRO A 147 13.93 6.50 5.23
N ALA A 148 14.66 7.40 5.87
CA ALA A 148 15.38 8.52 5.23
C ALA A 148 16.32 8.09 4.08
N CYS A 149 16.64 6.80 3.95
CA CYS A 149 17.50 6.21 2.92
C CYS A 149 16.77 5.94 1.57
N GLY A 150 15.52 6.34 1.39
CA GLY A 150 14.86 6.36 0.08
C GLY A 150 14.22 5.08 -0.42
N ARG A 151 14.27 3.96 0.30
CA ARG A 151 13.53 2.74 -0.03
C ARG A 151 12.38 2.53 0.94
N CYS A 152 11.18 2.36 0.39
CA CYS A 152 10.03 1.93 1.18
C CYS A 152 10.25 0.49 1.66
N PRO A 153 10.25 0.21 2.99
CA PRO A 153 10.39 -1.16 3.49
C PRO A 153 9.31 -2.10 2.93
N ILE A 154 8.09 -1.60 2.75
CA ILE A 154 6.97 -2.37 2.21
C ILE A 154 7.20 -2.71 0.74
N GLU A 155 7.61 -1.74 -0.11
CA GLU A 155 7.99 -1.99 -1.50
C GLU A 155 9.18 -2.95 -1.61
N GLY A 156 10.19 -2.75 -0.77
CA GLY A 156 11.35 -3.63 -0.70
C GLY A 156 10.95 -5.05 -0.31
N SER A 157 10.06 -5.20 0.68
CA SER A 157 9.54 -6.49 1.11
C SER A 157 8.66 -7.13 0.04
N CYS A 158 7.75 -6.40 -0.60
CA CYS A 158 6.96 -6.91 -1.72
C CYS A 158 7.85 -7.40 -2.85
N ARG A 159 8.88 -6.65 -3.22
CA ARG A 159 9.83 -7.05 -4.25
C ARG A 159 10.59 -8.31 -3.85
N LEU A 160 11.13 -8.36 -2.64
CA LEU A 160 11.89 -9.50 -2.16
C LEU A 160 11.03 -10.74 -1.95
N VAL A 161 9.84 -10.60 -1.35
CA VAL A 161 8.98 -11.72 -0.99
C VAL A 161 8.19 -12.23 -2.19
N VAL A 162 7.62 -11.32 -3.00
CA VAL A 162 6.66 -11.65 -4.05
C VAL A 162 7.31 -11.61 -5.44
N GLU A 163 7.76 -10.42 -5.89
CA GLU A 163 8.17 -10.20 -7.29
C GLU A 163 9.36 -11.06 -7.70
N ASP A 164 10.38 -11.18 -6.87
CA ASP A 164 11.58 -11.95 -7.18
C ASP A 164 11.32 -13.44 -7.45
N ARG A 165 10.18 -13.96 -7.05
CA ARG A 165 9.85 -15.38 -7.21
C ARG A 165 8.56 -15.66 -7.95
N LEU A 166 7.55 -14.81 -7.81
CA LEU A 166 6.24 -15.06 -8.40
C LEU A 166 6.00 -14.30 -9.71
N ASP A 167 6.75 -13.21 -9.95
CA ASP A 167 6.57 -12.34 -11.14
C ASP A 167 7.75 -12.41 -12.12
N ARG A 168 8.42 -13.55 -12.23
CA ARG A 168 9.44 -13.74 -13.26
C ARG A 168 8.81 -14.30 -14.53
N THR A 169 9.30 -13.82 -15.68
CA THR A 169 8.84 -14.21 -17.03
C THR A 169 8.75 -15.74 -17.17
N GLY A 170 7.57 -16.23 -17.56
CA GLY A 170 7.33 -17.66 -17.84
C GLY A 170 6.99 -18.52 -16.62
N MET A 171 6.96 -17.97 -15.43
CA MET A 171 6.53 -18.69 -14.23
C MET A 171 5.02 -18.86 -14.19
N ARG A 172 4.58 -20.08 -13.88
CA ARG A 172 3.17 -20.42 -13.61
C ARG A 172 3.10 -21.08 -12.25
N TRP A 173 2.27 -20.56 -11.37
CA TRP A 173 2.09 -21.06 -10.03
C TRP A 173 0.65 -21.50 -9.80
N SER A 174 0.47 -22.65 -9.17
CA SER A 174 -0.81 -22.95 -8.52
C SER A 174 -0.95 -22.06 -7.27
N LEU A 175 -2.18 -21.82 -6.82
CA LEU A 175 -2.41 -21.02 -5.61
C LEU A 175 -1.67 -21.62 -4.40
N ASP A 176 -1.76 -22.94 -4.20
CA ASP A 176 -1.09 -23.63 -3.09
C ASP A 176 0.43 -23.53 -3.20
N GLY A 177 0.98 -23.66 -4.40
CA GLY A 177 2.41 -23.52 -4.64
C GLY A 177 2.91 -22.09 -4.36
N ALA A 178 2.15 -21.08 -4.77
CA ALA A 178 2.46 -19.68 -4.48
C ALA A 178 2.41 -19.39 -2.97
N LEU A 179 1.39 -19.87 -2.27
CA LEU A 179 1.24 -19.71 -0.81
C LEU A 179 2.38 -20.41 -0.05
N ALA A 180 2.75 -21.63 -0.45
CA ALA A 180 3.86 -22.35 0.16
C ALA A 180 5.21 -21.64 -0.06
N MET A 181 5.43 -21.09 -1.27
CA MET A 181 6.62 -20.28 -1.57
C MET A 181 6.67 -19.00 -0.74
N LEU A 182 5.56 -18.29 -0.61
CA LEU A 182 5.48 -17.08 0.20
C LEU A 182 5.73 -17.38 1.67
N ALA A 183 5.13 -18.44 2.23
CA ALA A 183 5.35 -18.86 3.61
C ALA A 183 6.83 -19.17 3.88
N ASN A 184 7.49 -19.93 3.02
CA ASN A 184 8.92 -20.24 3.19
C ASN A 184 9.80 -18.98 3.08
N ARG A 185 9.48 -18.05 2.19
CA ARG A 185 10.26 -16.80 2.06
C ARG A 185 10.06 -15.87 3.24
N THR A 186 8.84 -15.71 3.73
CA THR A 186 8.58 -14.87 4.91
C THR A 186 9.32 -15.42 6.12
N THR A 187 9.26 -16.72 6.37
CA THR A 187 10.00 -17.38 7.47
C THR A 187 11.51 -17.18 7.33
N SER A 188 12.05 -17.30 6.10
CA SER A 188 13.48 -17.07 5.85
C SER A 188 13.93 -15.63 6.03
N LEU A 189 13.05 -14.65 5.80
CA LEU A 189 13.36 -13.21 5.88
C LEU A 189 13.09 -12.62 7.27
N SER A 190 12.32 -13.29 8.11
CA SER A 190 12.02 -12.89 9.49
C SER A 190 12.97 -13.46 10.55
N ASP A 191 14.07 -14.11 10.12
CA ASP A 191 15.01 -14.84 10.97
C ASP A 191 14.42 -16.04 11.75
N ASP A 192 13.17 -16.42 11.48
CA ASP A 192 12.48 -17.54 12.14
C ASP A 192 12.80 -18.91 11.51
N TRP A 193 13.71 -18.95 10.53
CA TRP A 193 14.01 -20.16 9.77
C TRP A 193 14.44 -21.34 10.63
N ASN A 194 15.34 -21.12 11.57
CA ASN A 194 15.86 -22.18 12.42
C ASN A 194 14.79 -22.75 13.35
N ASP A 195 13.94 -21.89 13.88
CA ASP A 195 12.84 -22.28 14.77
C ASP A 195 11.77 -23.05 14.02
N ASP A 196 11.41 -22.59 12.80
CA ASP A 196 10.48 -23.32 11.91
C ASP A 196 11.02 -24.70 11.52
N GLN A 197 12.31 -24.81 11.16
CA GLN A 197 12.93 -26.09 10.84
C GLN A 197 12.92 -27.03 12.05
N THR A 198 13.26 -26.55 13.23
CA THR A 198 13.23 -27.32 14.47
C THR A 198 11.81 -27.78 14.78
N PHE A 199 10.83 -26.91 14.64
CA PHE A 199 9.42 -27.26 14.81
C PHE A 199 8.98 -28.36 13.82
N ARG A 200 9.31 -28.21 12.53
CA ARG A 200 8.95 -29.17 11.48
C ARG A 200 9.58 -30.54 11.73
N ILE A 201 10.87 -30.57 12.08
CA ILE A 201 11.59 -31.81 12.38
C ILE A 201 10.97 -32.50 13.60
N THR A 202 10.73 -31.77 14.68
CA THR A 202 10.12 -32.30 15.90
C THR A 202 8.71 -32.86 15.65
N ARG A 203 7.91 -32.11 14.90
CA ARG A 203 6.56 -32.53 14.50
C ARG A 203 6.59 -33.82 13.68
N GLU A 204 7.53 -33.93 12.73
CA GLU A 204 7.63 -35.08 11.86
C GLU A 204 8.18 -36.31 12.64
N GLN A 205 9.14 -36.12 13.53
CA GLN A 205 9.60 -37.14 14.46
C GLN A 205 8.47 -37.65 15.34
N ASN A 206 7.68 -36.77 15.92
CA ASN A 206 6.51 -37.16 16.72
C ASN A 206 5.47 -37.92 15.89
N ARG A 207 5.25 -37.52 14.62
CA ARG A 207 4.33 -38.23 13.72
C ARG A 207 4.80 -39.64 13.38
N LEU A 208 6.11 -39.84 13.17
CA LEU A 208 6.67 -41.10 12.71
C LEU A 208 7.01 -42.06 13.87
N TYR A 209 7.38 -41.51 15.01
CA TYR A 209 7.93 -42.30 16.11
C TYR A 209 7.14 -42.21 17.42
N SER A 210 6.04 -41.44 17.48
CA SER A 210 5.14 -41.53 18.63
C SER A 210 4.45 -42.88 18.59
N THR A 211 4.97 -43.77 19.37
CA THR A 211 4.34 -45.07 19.65
C THR A 211 3.04 -44.80 20.37
N THR A 212 1.93 -45.18 19.75
CA THR A 212 0.61 -45.19 20.36
C THR A 212 0.72 -46.24 21.51
N THR A 213 0.75 -45.76 22.75
CA THR A 213 0.56 -46.59 23.93
C THR A 213 -0.93 -46.73 24.21
#